data_9436bcfee5428aa1bb61bec1ca410585
#
_entry.id   9436bcfee5428aa1bb61bec1ca410585
#
_cell.length_a   1.000
_cell.length_b   1.000
_cell.length_c   1.000
_cell.angle_alpha   90.00
_cell.angle_beta   90.00
_cell.angle_gamma   90.00
#
_symmetry.space_group_name_H-M   'P 1'
#
loop_
_entity.id
_entity.type
_entity.pdbx_description
1 polymer ?
#
loop_
_entity_poly.entity_id
_entity_poly.type
_entity_poly.pdbx_seq_one_letter_code
_entity_poly.pdbx_strand_id
1 'polypeptide(L)'
;MIRDIYDVIVIGAGPVGGYLAWKLTEKGLSVLLVEEHPEIGRPFQCAGMVNPSAMDRIGAYDTVLTRIWGARMYSPSGTEIVIGDPNTTRTWSVCRKLFDERVVQLSLDSGADLLLSSKPVSANVTKSGVEISLDINGEIKQFQCRMLCGADGAHSWVRRTFKMGRPKELLIGFQIEVTGYPGEEGRLDLFTGDEFAPGFFAWAIPSGNTTRIGNWSLPNKLGEESCEDLLQVLMKSSQWKGRFSNCKEVGRYCGPVPSGMIHKPVIDRVAVFGDAAGLCKPTTGGGIGKGFEQVDLMLPKLVEAISTNDFTPSTVKNLNDTISTLRRNQNKSRALRNVFLTESTDEELDELFSVWSQPEVIDLINQLGDIDNPIPLGMKMLKDVPEFRRLASKAAAALIWG
;
A
#
# COMPACT_ATOMS: atom_id res chain seq x y z
N MET A 1 5.60 -25.45 -19.94
CA MET A 1 6.69 -25.04 -20.88
C MET A 1 6.45 -23.59 -21.22
N ILE A 2 7.42 -22.72 -20.98
CA ILE A 2 7.33 -21.28 -21.28
C ILE A 2 7.09 -21.09 -22.77
N ARG A 3 6.12 -20.26 -23.13
CA ARG A 3 5.72 -19.95 -24.51
C ARG A 3 6.37 -18.62 -24.92
N ASP A 4 6.45 -18.35 -26.20
CA ASP A 4 6.92 -17.07 -26.71
C ASP A 4 5.78 -16.02 -26.85
N ILE A 5 4.53 -16.48 -26.86
CA ILE A 5 3.33 -15.64 -27.04
C ILE A 5 2.33 -15.92 -25.92
N TYR A 6 1.83 -14.83 -25.31
CA TYR A 6 0.83 -14.84 -24.24
C TYR A 6 -0.32 -13.86 -24.54
N ASP A 7 -1.44 -14.03 -23.86
CA ASP A 7 -2.47 -12.99 -23.84
C ASP A 7 -2.01 -11.82 -23.01
N VAL A 8 -1.39 -12.10 -21.83
CA VAL A 8 -0.89 -11.07 -20.90
C VAL A 8 0.50 -11.45 -20.38
N ILE A 9 1.39 -10.45 -20.32
CA ILE A 9 2.62 -10.51 -19.54
C ILE A 9 2.49 -9.54 -18.38
N VAL A 10 2.70 -10.03 -17.16
CA VAL A 10 2.67 -9.25 -15.91
C VAL A 10 4.08 -9.11 -15.38
N ILE A 11 4.57 -7.88 -15.25
CA ILE A 11 5.88 -7.56 -14.68
C ILE A 11 5.72 -7.26 -13.20
N GLY A 12 6.41 -8.03 -12.35
CA GLY A 12 6.37 -8.01 -10.89
C GLY A 12 5.46 -9.08 -10.31
N ALA A 13 6.05 -10.04 -9.58
CA ALA A 13 5.36 -11.12 -8.89
C ALA A 13 5.15 -10.82 -7.38
N GLY A 14 4.98 -9.56 -7.02
CA GLY A 14 4.45 -9.18 -5.72
C GLY A 14 2.95 -9.52 -5.60
N PRO A 15 2.32 -9.20 -4.45
CA PRO A 15 0.93 -9.62 -4.20
C PRO A 15 -0.06 -9.15 -5.25
N VAL A 16 0.08 -7.90 -5.76
CA VAL A 16 -0.84 -7.37 -6.79
C VAL A 16 -0.62 -8.03 -8.14
N GLY A 17 0.64 -8.31 -8.52
CA GLY A 17 0.95 -9.01 -9.78
C GLY A 17 0.50 -10.46 -9.76
N GLY A 18 0.74 -11.17 -8.66
CA GLY A 18 0.25 -12.54 -8.46
C GLY A 18 -1.28 -12.61 -8.49
N TYR A 19 -1.96 -11.67 -7.80
CA TYR A 19 -3.42 -11.59 -7.81
C TYR A 19 -3.99 -11.31 -9.21
N LEU A 20 -3.40 -10.36 -9.93
CA LEU A 20 -3.79 -10.04 -11.31
C LEU A 20 -3.60 -11.27 -12.22
N ALA A 21 -2.44 -11.92 -12.16
CA ALA A 21 -2.15 -13.11 -12.95
C ALA A 21 -3.16 -14.23 -12.64
N TRP A 22 -3.44 -14.48 -11.37
CA TRP A 22 -4.45 -15.46 -10.96
C TRP A 22 -5.82 -15.13 -11.56
N LYS A 23 -6.32 -13.91 -11.37
CA LYS A 23 -7.66 -13.52 -11.85
C LYS A 23 -7.79 -13.57 -13.38
N LEU A 24 -6.74 -13.23 -14.10
CA LEU A 24 -6.73 -13.34 -15.58
C LEU A 24 -6.72 -14.80 -16.04
N THR A 25 -5.92 -15.65 -15.38
CA THR A 25 -5.82 -17.07 -15.72
C THR A 25 -7.13 -17.81 -15.42
N GLU A 26 -7.82 -17.49 -14.30
CA GLU A 26 -9.17 -18.01 -14.03
C GLU A 26 -10.20 -17.66 -15.13
N LYS A 27 -9.94 -16.63 -15.93
CA LYS A 27 -10.77 -16.26 -17.09
C LYS A 27 -10.32 -16.90 -18.41
N GLY A 28 -9.39 -17.84 -18.33
CA GLY A 28 -8.90 -18.61 -19.48
C GLY A 28 -7.85 -17.92 -20.32
N LEU A 29 -7.28 -16.79 -19.86
CA LEU A 29 -6.19 -16.12 -20.56
C LEU A 29 -4.85 -16.80 -20.24
N SER A 30 -3.95 -16.86 -21.24
CA SER A 30 -2.58 -17.28 -21.04
C SER A 30 -1.76 -16.14 -20.45
N VAL A 31 -1.17 -16.38 -19.27
CA VAL A 31 -0.44 -15.34 -18.51
C VAL A 31 0.99 -15.78 -18.22
N LEU A 32 1.94 -14.88 -18.48
CA LEU A 32 3.32 -14.98 -18.01
C LEU A 32 3.54 -13.96 -16.89
N LEU A 33 3.91 -14.44 -15.71
CA LEU A 33 4.33 -13.62 -14.58
C LEU A 33 5.86 -13.56 -14.55
N VAL A 34 6.43 -12.36 -14.46
CA VAL A 34 7.88 -12.10 -14.53
C VAL A 34 8.34 -11.41 -13.25
N GLU A 35 9.36 -11.95 -12.60
CA GLU A 35 9.95 -11.42 -11.37
C GLU A 35 11.46 -11.27 -11.50
N GLU A 36 11.97 -10.11 -11.08
CA GLU A 36 13.42 -9.82 -11.18
C GLU A 36 14.27 -10.57 -10.14
N HIS A 37 13.67 -10.94 -9.02
CA HIS A 37 14.34 -11.62 -7.93
C HIS A 37 14.29 -13.16 -8.11
N PRO A 38 15.24 -13.89 -7.51
CA PRO A 38 15.25 -15.36 -7.57
C PRO A 38 14.20 -16.00 -6.64
N GLU A 39 13.58 -15.22 -5.74
CA GLU A 39 12.64 -15.69 -4.71
C GLU A 39 11.48 -14.71 -4.55
N ILE A 40 10.26 -15.24 -4.49
CA ILE A 40 9.07 -14.43 -4.25
C ILE A 40 9.07 -13.86 -2.83
N GLY A 41 8.62 -12.61 -2.68
CA GLY A 41 8.51 -11.95 -1.39
C GLY A 41 9.84 -11.50 -0.78
N ARG A 42 10.92 -11.51 -1.54
CA ARG A 42 12.24 -11.00 -1.17
C ARG A 42 12.72 -9.94 -2.17
N PRO A 43 13.47 -8.90 -1.70
CA PRO A 43 13.71 -8.51 -0.31
C PRO A 43 12.44 -7.99 0.38
N PHE A 44 12.41 -8.01 1.72
CA PHE A 44 11.32 -7.39 2.48
C PHE A 44 11.35 -5.86 2.33
N GLN A 45 10.17 -5.27 2.09
CA GLN A 45 10.04 -3.82 1.91
C GLN A 45 8.72 -3.28 2.51
N CYS A 46 8.10 -3.99 3.46
CA CYS A 46 6.75 -3.65 3.91
C CYS A 46 6.54 -3.97 5.40
N ALA A 47 5.73 -3.17 6.06
CA ALA A 47 5.29 -3.42 7.44
C ALA A 47 4.40 -4.70 7.58
N GLY A 48 3.95 -5.29 6.47
CA GLY A 48 3.23 -6.55 6.46
C GLY A 48 1.79 -6.48 6.96
N MET A 49 1.17 -5.31 6.89
CA MET A 49 -0.22 -5.14 7.31
C MET A 49 -1.17 -5.45 6.14
N VAL A 50 -2.08 -6.40 6.34
CA VAL A 50 -3.07 -6.82 5.34
C VAL A 50 -4.47 -6.73 5.94
N ASN A 51 -5.38 -6.02 5.26
CA ASN A 51 -6.75 -5.86 5.73
C ASN A 51 -7.58 -7.14 5.57
N PRO A 52 -8.68 -7.32 6.34
CA PRO A 52 -9.53 -8.50 6.28
C PRO A 52 -10.02 -8.82 4.86
N SER A 53 -10.48 -7.81 4.14
CA SER A 53 -10.98 -7.98 2.76
C SER A 53 -9.94 -8.55 1.79
N ALA A 54 -8.65 -8.20 1.92
CA ALA A 54 -7.58 -8.80 1.11
C ALA A 54 -7.27 -10.23 1.56
N MET A 55 -7.29 -10.49 2.87
CA MET A 55 -7.11 -11.85 3.41
C MET A 55 -8.22 -12.79 2.95
N ASP A 56 -9.49 -12.35 3.01
CA ASP A 56 -10.65 -13.15 2.59
C ASP A 56 -10.59 -13.54 1.10
N ARG A 57 -10.05 -12.62 0.25
CA ARG A 57 -9.92 -12.88 -1.19
C ARG A 57 -8.99 -14.05 -1.53
N ILE A 58 -7.96 -14.26 -0.73
CA ILE A 58 -6.90 -15.24 -1.03
C ILE A 58 -6.81 -16.38 -0.02
N GLY A 59 -7.49 -16.29 1.12
CA GLY A 59 -7.50 -17.33 2.16
C GLY A 59 -6.14 -17.59 2.80
N ALA A 60 -5.22 -16.60 2.84
CA ALA A 60 -3.83 -16.78 3.29
C ALA A 60 -3.68 -16.66 4.83
N TYR A 61 -4.61 -17.19 5.59
CA TYR A 61 -4.60 -17.07 7.06
C TYR A 61 -3.46 -17.82 7.74
N ASP A 62 -2.88 -18.82 7.09
CA ASP A 62 -1.68 -19.55 7.52
C ASP A 62 -0.40 -18.68 7.49
N THR A 63 -0.45 -17.51 6.88
CA THR A 63 0.66 -16.56 6.83
C THR A 63 0.62 -15.50 7.95
N VAL A 64 -0.43 -15.52 8.78
CA VAL A 64 -0.64 -14.57 9.86
C VAL A 64 0.39 -14.74 10.97
N LEU A 65 1.02 -13.64 11.36
CA LEU A 65 1.91 -13.56 12.50
C LEU A 65 1.17 -13.04 13.74
N THR A 66 0.35 -12.01 13.56
CA THR A 66 -0.44 -11.41 14.64
C THR A 66 -1.75 -10.86 14.12
N ARG A 67 -2.82 -11.11 14.84
CA ARG A 67 -4.13 -10.47 14.63
C ARG A 67 -4.14 -9.12 15.29
N ILE A 68 -4.33 -8.05 14.54
CA ILE A 68 -4.40 -6.69 15.07
C ILE A 68 -5.86 -6.28 15.23
N TRP A 69 -6.24 -5.95 16.45
CA TRP A 69 -7.59 -5.56 16.82
C TRP A 69 -7.70 -4.14 17.37
N GLY A 70 -6.56 -3.49 17.67
CA GLY A 70 -6.54 -2.14 18.24
C GLY A 70 -5.26 -1.39 17.99
N ALA A 71 -5.27 -0.14 18.42
CA ALA A 71 -4.12 0.74 18.40
C ALA A 71 -4.03 1.56 19.69
N ARG A 72 -2.82 1.91 20.06
CA ARG A 72 -2.49 2.92 21.05
C ARG A 72 -1.77 4.04 20.32
N MET A 73 -2.30 5.24 20.39
CA MET A 73 -1.78 6.40 19.68
C MET A 73 -1.30 7.43 20.67
N TYR A 74 -0.16 8.05 20.39
CA TYR A 74 0.45 9.06 21.23
C TYR A 74 0.59 10.38 20.47
N SER A 75 0.15 11.47 21.09
CA SER A 75 0.40 12.82 20.61
C SER A 75 1.87 13.23 20.84
N PRO A 76 2.32 14.37 20.27
CA PRO A 76 3.67 14.87 20.51
C PRO A 76 4.00 15.08 22.00
N SER A 77 3.05 15.61 22.79
CA SER A 77 3.21 15.79 24.25
C SER A 77 3.02 14.51 25.06
N GLY A 78 2.57 13.39 24.43
CA GLY A 78 2.37 12.09 25.05
C GLY A 78 0.95 11.80 25.53
N THR A 79 -0.05 12.58 25.13
CA THR A 79 -1.45 12.21 25.35
C THR A 79 -1.73 10.88 24.66
N GLU A 80 -2.23 9.91 25.44
CA GLU A 80 -2.49 8.55 24.99
C GLU A 80 -3.97 8.37 24.62
N ILE A 81 -4.21 7.76 23.47
CA ILE A 81 -5.54 7.30 23.05
C ILE A 81 -5.46 5.80 22.78
N VAL A 82 -6.39 5.05 23.38
CA VAL A 82 -6.47 3.60 23.22
C VAL A 82 -7.78 3.25 22.52
N ILE A 83 -7.67 2.60 21.36
CA ILE A 83 -8.83 2.22 20.54
C ILE A 83 -8.77 0.73 20.18
N GLY A 84 -9.92 0.18 19.86
CA GLY A 84 -10.07 -1.20 19.39
C GLY A 84 -10.90 -2.05 20.32
N ASP A 85 -11.36 -3.17 19.77
CA ASP A 85 -12.12 -4.21 20.47
C ASP A 85 -11.46 -5.55 20.18
N PRO A 86 -11.03 -6.32 21.22
CA PRO A 86 -10.41 -7.63 21.03
C PRO A 86 -11.25 -8.63 20.23
N ASN A 87 -12.56 -8.42 20.15
CA ASN A 87 -13.46 -9.26 19.37
C ASN A 87 -13.51 -8.90 17.87
N THR A 88 -12.98 -7.72 17.50
CA THR A 88 -13.05 -7.20 16.12
C THR A 88 -11.67 -7.12 15.50
N THR A 89 -11.38 -7.93 14.47
CA THR A 89 -10.14 -7.85 13.71
C THR A 89 -10.14 -6.61 12.82
N ARG A 90 -9.13 -5.76 12.98
CA ARG A 90 -8.95 -4.56 12.16
C ARG A 90 -8.00 -4.80 10.98
N THR A 91 -6.95 -5.57 11.21
CA THR A 91 -5.97 -5.93 10.19
C THR A 91 -5.13 -7.12 10.66
N TRP A 92 -4.32 -7.67 9.78
CA TRP A 92 -3.42 -8.78 10.05
C TRP A 92 -1.98 -8.34 9.84
N SER A 93 -1.08 -8.61 10.79
CA SER A 93 0.35 -8.64 10.52
C SER A 93 0.71 -10.01 9.96
N VAL A 94 1.32 -10.05 8.78
CA VAL A 94 1.63 -11.29 8.06
C VAL A 94 3.12 -11.45 7.77
N CYS A 95 3.55 -12.68 7.57
CA CYS A 95 4.81 -12.99 6.91
C CYS A 95 4.66 -12.68 5.41
N ARG A 96 5.21 -11.56 4.94
CA ARG A 96 5.08 -11.13 3.56
C ARG A 96 5.64 -12.11 2.55
N LYS A 97 6.71 -12.84 2.90
CA LYS A 97 7.22 -13.89 2.04
C LYS A 97 6.16 -14.94 1.78
N LEU A 98 5.63 -15.55 2.84
CA LEU A 98 4.61 -16.61 2.72
C LEU A 98 3.32 -16.09 2.09
N PHE A 99 2.92 -14.86 2.41
CA PHE A 99 1.75 -14.24 1.82
C PHE A 99 1.90 -14.04 0.30
N ASP A 100 3.01 -13.48 -0.14
CA ASP A 100 3.28 -13.23 -1.55
C ASP A 100 3.42 -14.56 -2.32
N GLU A 101 4.11 -15.55 -1.76
CA GLU A 101 4.19 -16.91 -2.30
C GLU A 101 2.81 -17.55 -2.45
N ARG A 102 1.92 -17.41 -1.45
CA ARG A 102 0.55 -17.93 -1.52
C ARG A 102 -0.22 -17.31 -2.68
N VAL A 103 -0.14 -15.99 -2.86
CA VAL A 103 -0.84 -15.30 -3.97
C VAL A 103 -0.30 -15.75 -5.33
N VAL A 104 1.03 -15.88 -5.47
CA VAL A 104 1.65 -16.37 -6.70
C VAL A 104 1.27 -17.82 -6.94
N GLN A 105 1.25 -18.67 -5.90
CA GLN A 105 0.86 -20.08 -6.03
C GLN A 105 -0.57 -20.24 -6.58
N LEU A 106 -1.52 -19.39 -6.16
CA LEU A 106 -2.87 -19.38 -6.74
C LEU A 106 -2.85 -19.13 -8.25
N SER A 107 -1.96 -18.26 -8.72
CA SER A 107 -1.81 -18.00 -10.15
C SER A 107 -1.22 -19.20 -10.91
N LEU A 108 -0.24 -19.88 -10.32
CA LEU A 108 0.39 -21.07 -10.90
C LEU A 108 -0.60 -22.26 -10.95
N ASP A 109 -1.33 -22.47 -9.87
CA ASP A 109 -2.36 -23.53 -9.79
C ASP A 109 -3.47 -23.32 -10.82
N SER A 110 -3.73 -22.05 -11.19
CA SER A 110 -4.67 -21.68 -12.26
C SER A 110 -4.07 -21.75 -13.67
N GLY A 111 -2.77 -22.06 -13.82
CA GLY A 111 -2.10 -22.28 -15.08
C GLY A 111 -1.29 -21.10 -15.63
N ALA A 112 -0.96 -20.09 -14.80
CA ALA A 112 0.02 -19.07 -15.18
C ALA A 112 1.42 -19.65 -15.27
N ASP A 113 2.24 -19.14 -16.18
CA ASP A 113 3.68 -19.39 -16.23
C ASP A 113 4.43 -18.35 -15.39
N LEU A 114 5.56 -18.74 -14.77
CA LEU A 114 6.39 -17.85 -13.94
C LEU A 114 7.85 -17.87 -14.43
N LEU A 115 8.44 -16.69 -14.56
CA LEU A 115 9.88 -16.49 -14.75
C LEU A 115 10.44 -15.70 -13.56
N LEU A 116 11.32 -16.33 -12.79
CA LEU A 116 12.14 -15.69 -11.76
C LEU A 116 13.47 -15.22 -12.34
N SER A 117 14.21 -14.39 -11.61
CA SER A 117 15.50 -13.82 -12.03
C SER A 117 15.45 -13.22 -13.45
N SER A 118 14.34 -12.55 -13.77
CA SER A 118 14.05 -12.08 -15.12
C SER A 118 13.65 -10.61 -15.10
N LYS A 119 14.34 -9.78 -15.88
CA LYS A 119 14.16 -8.33 -15.92
C LYS A 119 13.70 -7.85 -17.29
N PRO A 120 12.73 -6.93 -17.38
CA PRO A 120 12.38 -6.30 -18.63
C PRO A 120 13.50 -5.35 -19.09
N VAL A 121 13.91 -5.46 -20.36
CA VAL A 121 14.96 -4.65 -20.99
C VAL A 121 14.37 -3.62 -21.93
N SER A 122 13.48 -4.05 -22.82
CA SER A 122 12.79 -3.17 -23.76
C SER A 122 11.38 -3.68 -24.05
N ALA A 123 10.46 -2.79 -24.39
CA ALA A 123 9.14 -3.15 -24.87
C ALA A 123 8.61 -2.10 -25.86
N ASN A 124 7.89 -2.56 -26.88
CA ASN A 124 7.27 -1.72 -27.89
C ASN A 124 5.82 -2.17 -28.14
N VAL A 125 4.92 -1.21 -28.21
CA VAL A 125 3.54 -1.47 -28.66
C VAL A 125 3.52 -1.53 -30.17
N THR A 126 2.92 -2.58 -30.72
CA THR A 126 2.70 -2.78 -32.15
C THR A 126 1.18 -2.81 -32.44
N LYS A 127 0.81 -2.90 -33.71
CA LYS A 127 -0.61 -3.04 -34.10
C LYS A 127 -1.26 -4.33 -33.58
N SER A 128 -0.47 -5.39 -33.43
CA SER A 128 -0.95 -6.74 -33.04
C SER A 128 -0.82 -7.02 -31.55
N GLY A 129 0.05 -6.30 -30.81
CA GLY A 129 0.31 -6.58 -29.41
C GLY A 129 1.48 -5.75 -28.86
N VAL A 130 2.14 -6.30 -27.85
CA VAL A 130 3.35 -5.74 -27.26
C VAL A 130 4.49 -6.76 -27.47
N GLU A 131 5.60 -6.29 -28.00
CA GLU A 131 6.86 -7.04 -28.06
C GLU A 131 7.71 -6.63 -26.88
N ILE A 132 8.25 -7.60 -26.12
CA ILE A 132 9.06 -7.35 -24.94
C ILE A 132 10.31 -8.23 -24.94
N SER A 133 11.44 -7.63 -24.58
CA SER A 133 12.69 -8.35 -24.35
C SER A 133 12.90 -8.48 -22.85
N LEU A 134 13.17 -9.68 -22.39
CA LEU A 134 13.52 -9.99 -21.02
C LEU A 134 14.98 -10.47 -20.94
N ASP A 135 15.71 -9.99 -19.95
CA ASP A 135 16.98 -10.56 -19.53
C ASP A 135 16.67 -11.68 -18.52
N ILE A 136 16.97 -12.91 -18.89
CA ILE A 136 16.77 -14.12 -18.09
C ILE A 136 18.15 -14.67 -17.74
N ASN A 137 18.65 -14.38 -16.55
CA ASN A 137 19.97 -14.79 -16.09
C ASN A 137 21.13 -14.39 -17.05
N GLY A 138 21.04 -13.19 -17.67
CA GLY A 138 22.05 -12.67 -18.59
C GLY A 138 21.81 -13.03 -20.08
N GLU A 139 20.75 -13.77 -20.38
CA GLU A 139 20.34 -14.09 -21.76
C GLU A 139 19.10 -13.31 -22.15
N ILE A 140 19.17 -12.56 -23.27
CA ILE A 140 18.03 -11.78 -23.76
C ILE A 140 17.11 -12.68 -24.59
N LYS A 141 15.84 -12.76 -24.15
CA LYS A 141 14.77 -13.48 -24.87
C LYS A 141 13.62 -12.57 -25.26
N GLN A 142 13.01 -12.84 -26.42
CA GLN A 142 11.91 -12.08 -26.97
C GLN A 142 10.58 -12.78 -26.66
N PHE A 143 9.58 -12.00 -26.22
CA PHE A 143 8.21 -12.45 -25.99
C PHE A 143 7.22 -11.50 -26.63
N GLN A 144 6.01 -11.98 -26.87
CA GLN A 144 4.91 -11.18 -27.36
C GLN A 144 3.68 -11.38 -26.48
N CYS A 145 2.87 -10.32 -26.31
CA CYS A 145 1.58 -10.41 -25.63
C CYS A 145 0.55 -9.45 -26.25
N ARG A 146 -0.73 -9.70 -25.99
CA ARG A 146 -1.78 -8.77 -26.37
C ARG A 146 -1.78 -7.53 -25.49
N MET A 147 -1.45 -7.73 -24.20
CA MET A 147 -1.37 -6.65 -23.22
C MET A 147 -0.23 -6.86 -22.24
N LEU A 148 0.51 -5.78 -21.94
CA LEU A 148 1.54 -5.73 -20.92
C LEU A 148 1.00 -5.06 -19.65
N CYS A 149 1.15 -5.71 -18.51
CA CYS A 149 0.74 -5.20 -17.20
C CYS A 149 1.93 -5.01 -16.28
N GLY A 150 2.11 -3.81 -15.72
CA GLY A 150 3.10 -3.52 -14.69
C GLY A 150 2.50 -3.59 -13.30
N ALA A 151 2.96 -4.52 -12.48
CA ALA A 151 2.71 -4.60 -11.04
C ALA A 151 4.06 -4.59 -10.28
N ASP A 152 5.02 -3.87 -10.83
CA ASP A 152 6.44 -3.81 -10.57
C ASP A 152 6.83 -2.70 -9.57
N GLY A 153 5.92 -2.41 -8.64
CA GLY A 153 6.18 -1.60 -7.46
C GLY A 153 6.38 -0.11 -7.71
N ALA A 154 6.88 0.59 -6.70
CA ALA A 154 6.98 2.05 -6.66
C ALA A 154 7.85 2.62 -7.78
N HIS A 155 8.93 1.94 -8.12
CA HIS A 155 9.86 2.33 -9.18
C HIS A 155 9.54 1.73 -10.55
N SER A 156 8.28 1.39 -10.78
CA SER A 156 7.79 0.69 -11.97
C SER A 156 8.57 1.00 -13.25
N TRP A 157 9.17 -0.04 -13.81
CA TRP A 157 9.83 0.01 -15.11
C TRP A 157 8.80 0.22 -16.21
N VAL A 158 7.65 -0.49 -16.16
CA VAL A 158 6.56 -0.35 -17.15
C VAL A 158 6.07 1.08 -17.21
N ARG A 159 5.73 1.68 -16.06
CA ARG A 159 5.27 3.08 -15.99
C ARG A 159 6.26 4.06 -16.61
N ARG A 160 7.55 3.89 -16.32
CA ARG A 160 8.62 4.78 -16.82
C ARG A 160 8.86 4.60 -18.31
N THR A 161 8.94 3.38 -18.79
CA THR A 161 9.17 3.04 -20.20
C THR A 161 8.08 3.64 -21.10
N PHE A 162 6.83 3.52 -20.68
CA PHE A 162 5.68 4.04 -21.43
C PHE A 162 5.25 5.46 -21.04
N LYS A 163 6.05 6.18 -20.23
CA LYS A 163 5.83 7.58 -19.85
C LYS A 163 4.42 7.86 -19.30
N MET A 164 3.89 6.96 -18.48
CA MET A 164 2.52 7.02 -17.95
C MET A 164 2.33 8.04 -16.81
N GLY A 165 3.34 8.84 -16.50
CA GLY A 165 3.33 9.85 -15.44
C GLY A 165 3.94 9.34 -14.13
N ARG A 166 3.72 10.13 -13.06
CA ARG A 166 4.26 9.82 -11.72
C ARG A 166 3.14 9.86 -10.70
N PRO A 167 3.19 9.05 -9.61
CA PRO A 167 2.36 9.25 -8.43
C PRO A 167 2.50 10.68 -7.90
N LYS A 168 1.46 11.20 -7.26
CA LYS A 168 1.47 12.57 -6.75
C LYS A 168 2.49 12.75 -5.63
N GLU A 169 2.70 11.71 -4.84
CA GLU A 169 3.63 11.68 -3.71
C GLU A 169 4.45 10.38 -3.75
N LEU A 170 5.68 10.49 -3.34
CA LEU A 170 6.55 9.34 -3.07
C LEU A 170 7.12 9.54 -1.67
N LEU A 171 6.51 8.89 -0.68
CA LEU A 171 7.01 8.89 0.68
C LEU A 171 8.18 7.91 0.81
N ILE A 172 9.02 8.15 1.80
CA ILE A 172 10.10 7.25 2.18
C ILE A 172 9.76 6.69 3.55
N GLY A 173 9.82 5.36 3.70
CA GLY A 173 9.67 4.68 4.97
C GLY A 173 10.94 3.92 5.34
N PHE A 174 11.27 3.93 6.62
CA PHE A 174 12.31 3.12 7.21
C PHE A 174 11.74 2.30 8.37
N GLN A 175 12.17 1.06 8.50
CA GLN A 175 11.68 0.14 9.52
C GLN A 175 12.78 -0.81 9.95
N ILE A 176 12.85 -1.06 11.25
CA ILE A 176 13.61 -2.15 11.87
C ILE A 176 12.65 -3.21 12.39
N GLU A 177 13.09 -4.44 12.45
CA GLU A 177 12.43 -5.53 13.16
C GLU A 177 13.22 -5.83 14.42
N VAL A 178 12.54 -5.87 15.57
CA VAL A 178 13.21 -6.02 16.88
C VAL A 178 12.55 -7.13 17.70
N THR A 179 13.32 -7.68 18.63
CA THR A 179 12.79 -8.42 19.81
C THR A 179 12.83 -7.51 21.04
N GLY A 180 12.04 -7.82 22.07
CA GLY A 180 12.09 -7.16 23.38
C GLY A 180 11.31 -5.86 23.50
N TYR A 181 10.52 -5.46 22.52
CA TYR A 181 9.58 -4.34 22.63
C TYR A 181 8.40 -4.70 23.57
N PRO A 182 8.07 -3.87 24.58
CA PRO A 182 7.04 -4.15 25.58
C PRO A 182 5.63 -3.78 25.07
N GLY A 183 5.29 -4.21 23.85
CA GLY A 183 3.96 -3.98 23.25
C GLY A 183 2.89 -4.95 23.77
N GLU A 184 1.64 -4.60 23.57
CA GLU A 184 0.50 -5.47 23.84
C GLU A 184 0.20 -6.33 22.60
N GLU A 185 -0.05 -7.61 22.79
CA GLU A 185 -0.41 -8.51 21.69
C GLU A 185 -1.72 -8.06 21.03
N GLY A 186 -1.69 -7.92 19.69
CA GLY A 186 -2.86 -7.51 18.91
C GLY A 186 -3.16 -6.01 18.92
N ARG A 187 -2.36 -5.19 19.60
CA ARG A 187 -2.47 -3.72 19.58
C ARG A 187 -1.17 -3.11 19.08
N LEU A 188 -1.25 -2.27 18.05
CA LEU A 188 -0.08 -1.53 17.56
C LEU A 188 0.06 -0.19 18.29
N ASP A 189 1.29 0.31 18.43
CA ASP A 189 1.56 1.65 18.94
C ASP A 189 1.86 2.60 17.77
N LEU A 190 1.30 3.82 17.82
CA LEU A 190 1.57 4.91 16.88
C LEU A 190 2.05 6.14 17.64
N PHE A 191 3.09 6.78 17.12
CA PHE A 191 3.70 7.97 17.72
C PHE A 191 3.63 9.10 16.70
N THR A 192 3.11 10.26 17.09
CA THR A 192 3.10 11.47 16.26
C THR A 192 4.03 12.52 16.87
N GLY A 193 4.62 13.36 16.03
CA GLY A 193 5.51 14.45 16.39
C GLY A 193 6.52 14.75 15.30
N ASP A 194 6.74 16.02 15.02
CA ASP A 194 7.62 16.46 13.94
C ASP A 194 9.09 16.10 14.19
N GLU A 195 9.49 15.93 15.45
CA GLU A 195 10.86 15.58 15.83
C GLU A 195 11.32 14.22 15.26
N PHE A 196 10.39 13.25 15.05
CA PHE A 196 10.75 11.89 14.61
C PHE A 196 9.87 11.32 13.48
N ALA A 197 8.79 11.99 13.13
CA ALA A 197 7.91 11.58 12.03
C ALA A 197 7.22 12.79 11.37
N PRO A 198 7.98 13.76 10.83
CA PRO A 198 7.45 15.05 10.39
C PRO A 198 6.33 14.91 9.37
N GLY A 199 5.13 15.40 9.76
CA GLY A 199 3.89 15.37 8.98
C GLY A 199 3.25 14.00 8.85
N PHE A 200 3.72 13.00 9.64
CA PHE A 200 3.20 11.63 9.64
C PHE A 200 3.25 11.00 11.03
N PHE A 201 3.59 9.72 11.13
CA PHE A 201 3.70 8.98 12.37
C PHE A 201 4.78 7.90 12.29
N ALA A 202 5.27 7.50 13.44
CA ALA A 202 6.05 6.30 13.63
C ALA A 202 5.16 5.20 14.22
N TRP A 203 5.56 3.94 14.05
CA TRP A 203 4.79 2.78 14.49
C TRP A 203 5.65 1.75 15.22
N ALA A 204 4.99 0.96 16.07
CA ALA A 204 5.47 -0.33 16.55
C ALA A 204 4.36 -1.37 16.37
N ILE A 205 4.56 -2.31 15.44
CA ILE A 205 3.57 -3.29 15.00
C ILE A 205 3.98 -4.67 15.49
N PRO A 206 3.18 -5.35 16.34
CA PRO A 206 3.43 -6.74 16.74
C PRO A 206 3.43 -7.66 15.52
N SER A 207 4.42 -8.55 15.44
CA SER A 207 4.64 -9.44 14.29
C SER A 207 5.15 -10.79 14.75
N GLY A 208 4.31 -11.58 15.43
CA GLY A 208 4.70 -12.81 16.09
C GLY A 208 5.65 -12.55 17.27
N ASN A 209 6.83 -13.15 17.23
CA ASN A 209 7.86 -12.99 18.28
C ASN A 209 8.68 -11.71 18.15
N THR A 210 8.40 -10.87 17.16
CA THR A 210 9.10 -9.62 16.88
C THR A 210 8.11 -8.44 16.85
N THR A 211 8.66 -7.23 16.83
CA THR A 211 7.91 -6.00 16.59
C THR A 211 8.58 -5.23 15.47
N ARG A 212 7.80 -4.75 14.51
CA ARG A 212 8.27 -3.90 13.43
C ARG A 212 8.11 -2.45 13.84
N ILE A 213 9.23 -1.76 14.01
CA ILE A 213 9.27 -0.35 14.44
C ILE A 213 9.76 0.47 13.26
N GLY A 214 9.05 1.55 12.92
CA GLY A 214 9.43 2.38 11.79
C GLY A 214 8.77 3.73 11.79
N ASN A 215 9.15 4.53 10.83
CA ASN A 215 8.55 5.82 10.52
C ASN A 215 8.51 6.04 9.00
N TRP A 216 7.82 7.06 8.59
CA TRP A 216 7.77 7.50 7.20
C TRP A 216 7.53 8.98 7.11
N SER A 217 7.97 9.59 6.01
CA SER A 217 7.72 11.00 5.74
C SER A 217 7.82 11.32 4.25
N LEU A 218 7.45 12.55 3.89
CA LEU A 218 7.73 13.12 2.58
C LEU A 218 9.19 13.60 2.52
N PRO A 219 9.91 13.42 1.40
CA PRO A 219 11.30 13.86 1.27
C PRO A 219 11.52 15.34 1.58
N ASN A 220 10.56 16.19 1.24
CA ASN A 220 10.64 17.64 1.50
C ASN A 220 10.40 18.02 2.97
N LYS A 221 10.01 17.08 3.82
CA LYS A 221 9.83 17.28 5.26
C LYS A 221 11.00 16.72 6.08
N LEU A 222 11.87 15.93 5.47
CA LEU A 222 13.01 15.30 6.15
C LEU A 222 14.19 16.27 6.36
N GLY A 223 14.28 17.36 5.59
CA GLY A 223 15.45 18.24 5.64
C GLY A 223 16.72 17.51 5.20
N GLU A 224 17.74 17.52 6.05
CA GLU A 224 19.01 16.80 5.85
C GLU A 224 19.03 15.41 6.51
N GLU A 225 17.99 15.07 7.30
CA GLU A 225 17.90 13.83 8.05
C GLU A 225 17.26 12.71 7.22
N SER A 226 17.57 11.47 7.56
CA SER A 226 16.90 10.29 7.01
C SER A 226 15.80 9.80 7.95
N CYS A 227 14.88 8.98 7.45
CA CYS A 227 13.92 8.28 8.31
C CYS A 227 14.61 7.40 9.37
N GLU A 228 15.80 6.87 9.09
CA GLU A 228 16.60 6.12 10.07
C GLU A 228 17.07 7.02 11.22
N ASP A 229 17.60 8.21 10.90
CA ASP A 229 18.04 9.17 11.93
C ASP A 229 16.87 9.59 12.82
N LEU A 230 15.74 9.94 12.21
CA LEU A 230 14.52 10.31 12.95
C LEU A 230 13.97 9.17 13.80
N LEU A 231 14.05 7.92 13.35
CA LEU A 231 13.67 6.77 14.16
C LEU A 231 14.58 6.62 15.40
N GLN A 232 15.86 6.89 15.26
CA GLN A 232 16.79 6.91 16.38
C GLN A 232 16.48 8.03 17.39
N VAL A 233 15.98 9.19 16.91
CA VAL A 233 15.49 10.27 17.79
C VAL A 233 14.33 9.76 18.64
N LEU A 234 13.31 9.14 18.05
CA LEU A 234 12.20 8.53 18.78
C LEU A 234 12.68 7.54 19.85
N MET A 235 13.54 6.60 19.44
CA MET A 235 13.99 5.52 20.33
C MET A 235 14.86 6.01 21.50
N LYS A 236 15.53 7.15 21.35
CA LYS A 236 16.43 7.74 22.37
C LYS A 236 15.79 8.90 23.13
N SER A 237 14.65 9.41 22.71
CA SER A 237 13.98 10.54 23.36
C SER A 237 13.70 10.25 24.84
N SER A 238 13.76 11.27 25.68
CA SER A 238 13.54 11.11 27.14
C SER A 238 12.15 10.52 27.44
N GLN A 239 11.17 10.82 26.62
CA GLN A 239 9.78 10.39 26.73
C GLN A 239 9.59 8.91 26.41
N TRP A 240 10.26 8.39 25.37
CA TRP A 240 9.97 7.07 24.81
C TRP A 240 11.06 6.02 25.03
N LYS A 241 12.30 6.44 25.36
CA LYS A 241 13.46 5.53 25.51
C LYS A 241 13.20 4.29 26.37
N GLY A 242 12.33 4.41 27.39
CA GLY A 242 11.98 3.29 28.26
C GLY A 242 11.28 2.14 27.51
N ARG A 243 10.51 2.43 26.44
CA ARG A 243 9.87 1.41 25.61
C ARG A 243 10.85 0.69 24.70
N PHE A 244 11.94 1.34 24.32
CA PHE A 244 12.89 0.82 23.35
C PHE A 244 14.19 0.27 24.00
N SER A 245 14.36 0.43 25.29
CA SER A 245 15.61 0.09 26.00
C SER A 245 16.03 -1.37 25.90
N ASN A 246 15.07 -2.29 25.77
CA ASN A 246 15.32 -3.74 25.66
C ASN A 246 15.22 -4.25 24.22
N CYS A 247 15.01 -3.37 23.24
CA CYS A 247 14.90 -3.75 21.84
C CYS A 247 16.26 -4.20 21.29
N LYS A 248 16.24 -5.34 20.59
CA LYS A 248 17.39 -5.85 19.85
C LYS A 248 17.00 -6.00 18.40
N GLU A 249 17.68 -5.28 17.52
CA GLU A 249 17.42 -5.33 16.06
C GLU A 249 17.80 -6.70 15.50
N VAL A 250 16.90 -7.23 14.66
CA VAL A 250 17.09 -8.51 13.93
C VAL A 250 16.92 -8.35 12.43
N GLY A 251 16.44 -7.20 11.96
CA GLY A 251 16.32 -6.88 10.54
C GLY A 251 16.02 -5.41 10.32
N ARG A 252 16.28 -4.93 9.08
CA ARG A 252 15.98 -3.55 8.67
C ARG A 252 15.54 -3.48 7.22
N TYR A 253 14.68 -2.51 6.92
CA TYR A 253 14.06 -2.33 5.62
C TYR A 253 13.83 -0.84 5.34
N CYS A 254 14.06 -0.44 4.10
CA CYS A 254 13.73 0.90 3.62
C CYS A 254 12.98 0.75 2.30
N GLY A 255 11.97 1.56 2.10
CA GLY A 255 11.20 1.48 0.86
C GLY A 255 10.38 2.73 0.57
N PRO A 256 10.16 3.00 -0.72
CA PRO A 256 9.28 4.06 -1.17
C PRO A 256 7.81 3.64 -1.08
N VAL A 257 6.95 4.60 -0.71
CA VAL A 257 5.50 4.42 -0.63
C VAL A 257 4.83 5.39 -1.61
N PRO A 258 4.45 4.93 -2.82
CA PRO A 258 3.87 5.79 -3.84
C PRO A 258 2.37 6.02 -3.57
N SER A 259 1.98 7.26 -3.36
CA SER A 259 0.61 7.66 -3.10
C SER A 259 0.10 8.69 -4.11
N GLY A 260 -1.18 8.61 -4.45
CA GLY A 260 -1.79 9.48 -5.45
C GLY A 260 -1.70 8.92 -6.86
N MET A 261 -2.73 8.12 -7.22
CA MET A 261 -2.83 7.40 -8.49
C MET A 261 -2.52 8.30 -9.68
N ILE A 262 -1.70 7.80 -10.60
CA ILE A 262 -1.41 8.46 -11.88
C ILE A 262 -2.70 8.67 -12.68
N HIS A 263 -2.69 9.68 -13.58
CA HIS A 263 -3.91 10.08 -14.29
C HIS A 263 -4.45 8.99 -15.24
N LYS A 264 -3.56 8.33 -15.98
CA LYS A 264 -3.90 7.28 -16.95
C LYS A 264 -3.13 6.00 -16.66
N PRO A 265 -3.61 5.16 -15.73
CA PRO A 265 -2.96 3.86 -15.46
C PRO A 265 -3.17 2.84 -16.57
N VAL A 266 -4.01 3.11 -17.56
CA VAL A 266 -4.15 2.33 -18.79
C VAL A 266 -3.94 3.23 -20.00
N ILE A 267 -3.10 2.79 -20.90
CA ILE A 267 -2.88 3.34 -22.24
C ILE A 267 -3.03 2.20 -23.28
N ASP A 268 -2.76 2.45 -24.55
CA ASP A 268 -2.85 1.39 -25.55
C ASP A 268 -2.02 0.15 -25.14
N ARG A 269 -2.69 -1.00 -24.94
CA ARG A 269 -2.10 -2.31 -24.62
C ARG A 269 -1.19 -2.37 -23.39
N VAL A 270 -1.14 -1.32 -22.58
CA VAL A 270 -0.32 -1.28 -21.36
C VAL A 270 -1.11 -0.75 -20.18
N ALA A 271 -1.04 -1.45 -19.06
CA ALA A 271 -1.64 -1.01 -17.80
C ALA A 271 -0.66 -1.14 -16.62
N VAL A 272 -0.87 -0.34 -15.57
CA VAL A 272 -0.13 -0.46 -14.30
C VAL A 272 -1.08 -0.60 -13.11
N PHE A 273 -0.67 -1.41 -12.13
CA PHE A 273 -1.47 -1.83 -10.98
C PHE A 273 -0.75 -1.60 -9.65
N GLY A 274 -1.52 -1.41 -8.60
CA GLY A 274 -0.99 -1.28 -7.24
C GLY A 274 -0.03 -0.11 -7.10
N ASP A 275 1.11 -0.35 -6.50
CA ASP A 275 2.15 0.66 -6.26
C ASP A 275 2.71 1.25 -7.56
N ALA A 276 2.76 0.46 -8.63
CA ALA A 276 3.14 0.96 -9.96
C ALA A 276 2.17 2.04 -10.46
N ALA A 277 0.90 1.98 -10.08
CA ALA A 277 -0.10 3.00 -10.35
C ALA A 277 -0.18 4.13 -9.29
N GLY A 278 0.54 4.01 -8.18
CA GLY A 278 0.50 4.98 -7.06
C GLY A 278 -0.68 4.77 -6.13
N LEU A 279 -1.07 3.51 -5.86
CA LEU A 279 -2.27 3.17 -5.11
C LEU A 279 -2.09 2.97 -3.61
N CYS A 280 -0.92 3.20 -3.03
CA CYS A 280 -0.77 3.20 -1.59
C CYS A 280 -1.75 4.19 -0.94
N LYS A 281 -2.40 3.76 0.14
CA LYS A 281 -3.30 4.63 0.93
C LYS A 281 -2.51 5.81 1.48
N PRO A 282 -2.97 7.05 1.29
CA PRO A 282 -2.25 8.22 1.77
C PRO A 282 -2.19 8.31 3.30
N THR A 283 -3.08 7.61 3.99
CA THR A 283 -3.23 7.63 5.45
C THR A 283 -2.36 6.61 6.18
N THR A 284 -2.14 5.43 5.59
CA THR A 284 -1.48 4.30 6.26
C THR A 284 -0.41 3.59 5.42
N GLY A 285 -0.21 4.01 4.16
CA GLY A 285 0.76 3.38 3.26
C GLY A 285 0.38 2.01 2.70
N GLY A 286 -0.73 1.41 3.15
CA GLY A 286 -1.15 0.08 2.70
C GLY A 286 -1.57 0.06 1.22
N GLY A 287 -0.93 -0.76 0.38
CA GLY A 287 -1.18 -0.86 -1.07
C GLY A 287 -1.90 -2.15 -1.49
N ILE A 288 -1.75 -3.27 -0.76
CA ILE A 288 -2.20 -4.60 -1.19
C ILE A 288 -3.71 -4.64 -1.45
N GLY A 289 -4.53 -4.27 -0.47
CA GLY A 289 -5.99 -4.30 -0.62
C GLY A 289 -6.50 -3.38 -1.72
N LYS A 290 -5.89 -2.20 -1.88
CA LYS A 290 -6.24 -1.26 -2.95
C LYS A 290 -5.80 -1.75 -4.33
N GLY A 291 -4.68 -2.45 -4.41
CA GLY A 291 -4.24 -3.12 -5.63
C GLY A 291 -5.20 -4.25 -6.05
N PHE A 292 -5.66 -5.06 -5.09
CA PHE A 292 -6.67 -6.10 -5.36
C PHE A 292 -8.00 -5.49 -5.79
N GLU A 293 -8.45 -4.43 -5.14
CA GLU A 293 -9.65 -3.68 -5.51
C GLU A 293 -9.54 -3.11 -6.94
N GLN A 294 -8.38 -2.58 -7.33
CA GLN A 294 -8.13 -2.13 -8.70
C GLN A 294 -8.28 -3.28 -9.70
N VAL A 295 -7.69 -4.43 -9.41
CA VAL A 295 -7.81 -5.62 -10.27
C VAL A 295 -9.27 -6.02 -10.42
N ASP A 296 -10.02 -6.18 -9.33
CA ASP A 296 -11.42 -6.61 -9.35
C ASP A 296 -12.30 -5.66 -10.17
N LEU A 297 -12.13 -4.35 -9.98
CA LEU A 297 -12.90 -3.32 -10.70
C LEU A 297 -12.61 -3.33 -12.21
N MET A 298 -11.38 -3.61 -12.61
CA MET A 298 -10.98 -3.59 -14.01
C MET A 298 -11.22 -4.91 -14.72
N LEU A 299 -11.19 -6.03 -13.98
CA LEU A 299 -11.14 -7.38 -14.54
C LEU A 299 -12.17 -7.67 -15.64
N PRO A 300 -13.49 -7.37 -15.51
CA PRO A 300 -14.45 -7.69 -16.53
C PRO A 300 -14.13 -7.03 -17.88
N LYS A 301 -13.88 -5.72 -17.88
CA LYS A 301 -13.56 -4.97 -19.10
C LYS A 301 -12.15 -5.27 -19.62
N LEU A 302 -11.22 -5.60 -18.73
CA LEU A 302 -9.87 -5.98 -19.10
C LEU A 302 -9.87 -7.29 -19.88
N VAL A 303 -10.59 -8.29 -19.37
CA VAL A 303 -10.77 -9.60 -20.06
C VAL A 303 -11.44 -9.43 -21.41
N GLU A 304 -12.50 -8.62 -21.50
CA GLU A 304 -13.17 -8.30 -22.75
C GLU A 304 -12.19 -7.68 -23.76
N ALA A 305 -11.47 -6.62 -23.39
CA ALA A 305 -10.52 -5.95 -24.26
C ALA A 305 -9.40 -6.88 -24.76
N ILE A 306 -8.86 -7.72 -23.89
CA ILE A 306 -7.81 -8.67 -24.23
C ILE A 306 -8.36 -9.76 -25.17
N SER A 307 -9.53 -10.34 -24.86
CA SER A 307 -10.11 -11.44 -25.64
C SER A 307 -10.51 -11.00 -27.04
N THR A 308 -11.07 -9.79 -27.17
CA THR A 308 -11.45 -9.21 -28.46
C THR A 308 -10.30 -8.51 -29.19
N ASN A 309 -9.16 -8.37 -28.50
CA ASN A 309 -8.01 -7.59 -28.96
C ASN A 309 -8.37 -6.12 -29.30
N ASP A 310 -9.36 -5.56 -28.58
CA ASP A 310 -9.82 -4.17 -28.76
C ASP A 310 -9.17 -3.24 -27.71
N PHE A 311 -8.24 -2.40 -28.17
CA PHE A 311 -7.58 -1.36 -27.41
C PHE A 311 -7.78 0.03 -28.03
N THR A 312 -8.92 0.24 -28.65
CA THR A 312 -9.30 1.56 -29.18
C THR A 312 -9.30 2.62 -28.08
N PRO A 313 -9.16 3.91 -28.43
CA PRO A 313 -9.22 5.00 -27.44
C PRO A 313 -10.47 4.97 -26.56
N SER A 314 -11.60 4.49 -27.11
CA SER A 314 -12.86 4.32 -26.35
C SER A 314 -12.73 3.23 -25.29
N THR A 315 -12.19 2.08 -25.65
CA THR A 315 -11.97 0.95 -24.73
C THR A 315 -10.96 1.31 -23.64
N VAL A 316 -9.86 1.96 -24.00
CA VAL A 316 -8.86 2.45 -23.04
C VAL A 316 -9.48 3.47 -22.08
N LYS A 317 -10.32 4.40 -22.57
CA LYS A 317 -11.06 5.33 -21.70
C LYS A 317 -11.98 4.57 -20.74
N ASN A 318 -12.75 3.62 -21.23
CA ASN A 318 -13.67 2.81 -20.42
C ASN A 318 -12.94 2.01 -19.32
N LEU A 319 -11.74 1.50 -19.60
CA LEU A 319 -10.88 0.85 -18.59
C LEU A 319 -10.45 1.84 -17.49
N ASN A 320 -10.00 3.03 -17.87
CA ASN A 320 -9.64 4.07 -16.89
C ASN A 320 -10.83 4.56 -16.05
N ASP A 321 -12.03 4.57 -16.64
CA ASP A 321 -13.26 5.01 -15.95
C ASP A 321 -13.68 4.03 -14.84
N THR A 322 -13.36 2.72 -14.95
CA THR A 322 -13.68 1.72 -13.90
C THR A 322 -13.08 2.04 -12.53
N ILE A 323 -11.93 2.70 -12.51
CA ILE A 323 -11.18 3.04 -11.28
C ILE A 323 -11.27 4.52 -10.90
N SER A 324 -12.17 5.28 -11.53
CA SER A 324 -12.33 6.72 -11.27
C SER A 324 -12.75 7.00 -9.81
N THR A 325 -13.64 6.16 -9.26
CA THR A 325 -14.08 6.27 -7.87
C THR A 325 -12.95 5.97 -6.89
N LEU A 326 -12.14 4.94 -7.16
CA LEU A 326 -10.98 4.59 -6.35
C LEU A 326 -9.99 5.76 -6.29
N ARG A 327 -9.70 6.39 -7.42
CA ARG A 327 -8.86 7.60 -7.51
C ARG A 327 -9.43 8.77 -6.71
N ARG A 328 -10.74 9.01 -6.85
CA ARG A 328 -11.43 10.10 -6.12
C ARG A 328 -11.35 9.89 -4.61
N ASN A 329 -11.60 8.69 -4.13
CA ASN A 329 -11.52 8.35 -2.71
C ASN A 329 -10.10 8.52 -2.17
N GLN A 330 -9.08 8.08 -2.94
CA GLN A 330 -7.68 8.28 -2.57
C GLN A 330 -7.31 9.78 -2.47
N ASN A 331 -7.77 10.61 -3.41
CA ASN A 331 -7.55 12.06 -3.37
C ASN A 331 -8.19 12.68 -2.13
N LYS A 332 -9.43 12.32 -1.80
CA LYS A 332 -10.12 12.83 -0.61
C LYS A 332 -9.42 12.40 0.67
N SER A 333 -9.02 11.14 0.77
CA SER A 333 -8.26 10.64 1.94
C SER A 333 -6.93 11.36 2.11
N ARG A 334 -6.24 11.69 1.00
CA ARG A 334 -5.00 12.47 1.05
C ARG A 334 -5.25 13.89 1.52
N ALA A 335 -6.30 14.55 1.02
CA ALA A 335 -6.64 15.90 1.41
C ALA A 335 -6.99 15.97 2.92
N LEU A 336 -7.75 15.00 3.43
CA LEU A 336 -8.04 14.89 4.87
C LEU A 336 -6.76 14.65 5.70
N ARG A 337 -5.89 13.71 5.26
CA ARG A 337 -4.61 13.48 5.92
C ARG A 337 -3.77 14.76 5.99
N ASN A 338 -3.70 15.51 4.90
CA ASN A 338 -2.92 16.76 4.88
C ASN A 338 -3.41 17.73 5.95
N VAL A 339 -4.70 17.94 6.04
CA VAL A 339 -5.29 18.87 7.02
C VAL A 339 -5.09 18.44 8.47
N PHE A 340 -5.21 17.13 8.76
CA PHE A 340 -5.24 16.63 10.12
C PHE A 340 -3.89 16.04 10.60
N LEU A 341 -2.92 15.91 9.71
CA LEU A 341 -1.63 15.31 10.07
C LEU A 341 -0.47 16.03 9.40
N THR A 342 -0.42 16.07 8.06
CA THR A 342 0.80 16.50 7.35
C THR A 342 1.07 18.01 7.49
N GLU A 343 0.03 18.84 7.60
CA GLU A 343 0.12 20.31 7.72
C GLU A 343 -0.09 20.80 9.15
N SER A 344 -0.41 19.90 10.11
CA SER A 344 -0.59 20.24 11.52
C SER A 344 0.77 20.41 12.21
N THR A 345 0.83 21.39 13.13
CA THR A 345 1.93 21.51 14.07
C THR A 345 1.77 20.53 15.25
N ASP A 346 2.81 20.35 16.06
CA ASP A 346 2.73 19.49 17.25
C ASP A 346 1.66 19.98 18.24
N GLU A 347 1.49 21.30 18.40
CA GLU A 347 0.45 21.88 19.25
C GLU A 347 -0.96 21.57 18.69
N GLU A 348 -1.17 21.71 17.36
CA GLU A 348 -2.44 21.36 16.72
C GLU A 348 -2.74 19.86 16.85
N LEU A 349 -1.73 18.99 16.78
CA LEU A 349 -1.88 17.56 17.02
C LEU A 349 -2.27 17.26 18.47
N ASP A 350 -1.66 17.92 19.44
CA ASP A 350 -2.01 17.78 20.86
C ASP A 350 -3.46 18.22 21.12
N GLU A 351 -3.92 19.33 20.51
CA GLU A 351 -5.33 19.74 20.57
C GLU A 351 -6.26 18.69 19.95
N LEU A 352 -5.92 18.12 18.81
CA LEU A 352 -6.68 17.04 18.19
C LEU A 352 -6.77 15.82 19.08
N PHE A 353 -5.67 15.39 19.68
CA PHE A 353 -5.63 14.26 20.57
C PHE A 353 -6.45 14.49 21.83
N SER A 354 -6.51 15.74 22.35
CA SER A 354 -7.37 16.08 23.47
C SER A 354 -8.86 15.89 23.16
N VAL A 355 -9.28 16.17 21.92
CA VAL A 355 -10.64 15.90 21.44
C VAL A 355 -10.87 14.41 21.23
N TRP A 356 -9.92 13.71 20.61
CA TRP A 356 -10.03 12.28 20.31
C TRP A 356 -9.99 11.40 21.57
N SER A 357 -9.43 11.88 22.68
CA SER A 357 -9.40 11.18 23.96
C SER A 357 -10.74 11.22 24.73
N GLN A 358 -11.72 11.99 24.26
CA GLN A 358 -13.06 12.02 24.86
C GLN A 358 -13.76 10.66 24.67
N PRO A 359 -14.42 10.12 25.70
CA PRO A 359 -15.03 8.78 25.65
C PRO A 359 -15.98 8.58 24.48
N GLU A 360 -16.84 9.57 24.21
CA GLU A 360 -17.81 9.54 23.10
C GLU A 360 -17.13 9.53 21.72
N VAL A 361 -15.95 10.15 21.59
CA VAL A 361 -15.17 10.13 20.34
C VAL A 361 -14.46 8.79 20.18
N ILE A 362 -13.92 8.22 21.25
CA ILE A 362 -13.34 6.87 21.26
C ILE A 362 -14.40 5.84 20.84
N ASP A 363 -15.62 5.96 21.36
CA ASP A 363 -16.74 5.08 21.00
C ASP A 363 -17.09 5.20 19.51
N LEU A 364 -17.12 6.42 18.96
CA LEU A 364 -17.32 6.64 17.51
C LEU A 364 -16.20 6.02 16.68
N ILE A 365 -14.95 6.17 17.11
CA ILE A 365 -13.79 5.57 16.43
C ILE A 365 -13.88 4.04 16.47
N ASN A 366 -14.26 3.47 17.60
CA ASN A 366 -14.43 2.02 17.75
C ASN A 366 -15.56 1.46 16.88
N GLN A 367 -16.68 2.19 16.75
CA GLN A 367 -17.83 1.77 15.95
C GLN A 367 -17.63 1.95 14.45
N LEU A 368 -17.08 3.09 14.03
CA LEU A 368 -17.04 3.52 12.63
C LEU A 368 -15.64 3.59 12.04
N GLY A 369 -14.60 3.43 12.87
CA GLY A 369 -13.21 3.51 12.42
C GLY A 369 -12.88 2.40 11.44
N ASP A 370 -12.72 2.78 10.18
CA ASP A 370 -12.23 1.90 9.11
C ASP A 370 -10.95 2.51 8.53
N ILE A 371 -9.86 1.77 8.66
CA ILE A 371 -8.53 2.16 8.15
C ILE A 371 -8.56 2.31 6.62
N ASP A 372 -9.45 1.60 5.94
CA ASP A 372 -9.57 1.62 4.48
C ASP A 372 -10.53 2.71 3.98
N ASN A 373 -11.46 3.16 4.82
CA ASN A 373 -12.47 4.17 4.48
C ASN A 373 -12.73 5.14 5.65
N PRO A 374 -11.84 6.12 5.92
CA PRO A 374 -11.98 7.05 7.04
C PRO A 374 -13.08 8.10 6.85
N ILE A 375 -13.65 8.23 5.65
CA ILE A 375 -14.60 9.28 5.31
C ILE A 375 -15.89 9.23 6.16
N PRO A 376 -16.56 8.06 6.38
CA PRO A 376 -17.75 7.97 7.19
C PRO A 376 -17.52 8.42 8.64
N LEU A 377 -16.42 8.02 9.25
CA LEU A 377 -16.04 8.47 10.59
C LEU A 377 -15.84 10.00 10.63
N GLY A 378 -15.06 10.55 9.70
CA GLY A 378 -14.82 11.99 9.62
C GLY A 378 -16.12 12.80 9.47
N MET A 379 -17.06 12.36 8.63
CA MET A 379 -18.37 12.99 8.46
C MET A 379 -19.22 12.93 9.75
N LYS A 380 -19.18 11.80 10.45
CA LYS A 380 -19.90 11.63 11.71
C LYS A 380 -19.33 12.52 12.81
N MET A 381 -17.99 12.57 12.91
CA MET A 381 -17.31 13.46 13.87
C MET A 381 -17.64 14.94 13.61
N LEU A 382 -17.62 15.40 12.35
CA LEU A 382 -18.00 16.76 11.98
C LEU A 382 -19.45 17.09 12.38
N LYS A 383 -20.35 16.10 12.34
CA LYS A 383 -21.75 16.27 12.70
C LYS A 383 -21.97 16.28 14.22
N ASP A 384 -21.38 15.35 14.93
CA ASP A 384 -21.74 15.00 16.29
C ASP A 384 -20.78 15.55 17.36
N VAL A 385 -19.55 15.92 16.97
CA VAL A 385 -18.52 16.46 17.89
C VAL A 385 -18.37 17.97 17.67
N PRO A 386 -18.84 18.83 18.58
CA PRO A 386 -18.83 20.29 18.41
C PRO A 386 -17.43 20.87 18.19
N GLU A 387 -16.42 20.32 18.89
CA GLU A 387 -15.02 20.74 18.81
C GLU A 387 -14.45 20.47 17.41
N PHE A 388 -14.87 19.40 16.77
CA PHE A 388 -14.47 19.04 15.40
C PHE A 388 -15.04 20.03 14.37
N ARG A 389 -16.13 20.75 14.69
CA ARG A 389 -16.72 21.75 13.79
C ARG A 389 -15.81 22.95 13.56
N ARG A 390 -14.90 23.27 14.50
CA ARG A 390 -13.87 24.30 14.29
C ARG A 390 -12.93 23.96 13.16
N LEU A 391 -12.74 22.65 12.92
CA LEU A 391 -11.94 22.09 11.83
C LEU A 391 -12.78 21.85 10.56
N ALA A 392 -14.11 22.03 10.64
CA ALA A 392 -15.04 21.74 9.55
C ALA A 392 -14.75 22.54 8.28
N SER A 393 -14.35 23.80 8.40
CA SER A 393 -14.02 24.64 7.24
C SER A 393 -12.77 24.12 6.50
N LYS A 394 -11.73 23.75 7.24
CA LYS A 394 -10.50 23.12 6.67
C LYS A 394 -10.83 21.78 6.04
N ALA A 395 -11.59 20.90 6.74
CA ALA A 395 -11.99 19.60 6.24
C ALA A 395 -12.95 19.67 5.04
N ALA A 396 -13.93 20.58 5.06
CA ALA A 396 -14.87 20.78 3.96
C ALA A 396 -14.15 21.24 2.68
N ALA A 397 -13.24 22.19 2.80
CA ALA A 397 -12.41 22.62 1.68
C ALA A 397 -11.60 21.44 1.09
N ALA A 398 -10.98 20.62 1.95
CA ALA A 398 -10.23 19.43 1.53
C ALA A 398 -11.11 18.38 0.81
N LEU A 399 -12.37 18.21 1.24
CA LEU A 399 -13.31 17.24 0.63
C LEU A 399 -13.91 17.74 -0.69
N ILE A 400 -14.00 19.06 -0.88
CA ILE A 400 -14.55 19.67 -2.10
C ILE A 400 -13.48 19.80 -3.19
N TRP A 401 -12.26 20.19 -2.82
CA TRP A 401 -11.18 20.53 -3.74
C TRP A 401 -10.06 19.48 -3.84
N GLY A 402 -10.10 18.41 -3.03
CA GLY A 402 -9.09 17.33 -2.95
C GLY A 402 -9.15 16.26 -4.06
#